data_246adf37f58f80db4a32b8a34a55eb05
#
_entry.id   246adf37f58f80db4a32b8a34a55eb05
#
_cell.length_a   1.000
_cell.length_b   1.000
_cell.length_c   1.000
_cell.angle_alpha   90.00
_cell.angle_beta   90.00
_cell.angle_gamma   90.00
#
_symmetry.space_group_name_H-M   'P 1'
#
loop_
_entity.id
_entity.type
_entity.pdbx_description
1 polymer ?
#
loop_
_entity_poly.entity_id
_entity_poly.type
_entity_poly.pdbx_seq_one_letter_code
_entity_poly.pdbx_strand_id
1 'polypeptide(L)'
;MCEKLRKRNTEYAARVAKLKAEIGDYDVIKAQFDELTRQKATIDRLKSGRTGPVGVLREMSDLISKGKGPRLNVAEYEMLLKKDPNAGYNPTWDPRRLWILKYEETNRRVKFSGGAKSFDDVAEFMKRLQLSVYFTDVQLLPIRAAVDLKYGVKHVVFDMTATANY
;
A
#
# COMPACT_ATOMS: atom_id res chain seq x y z
N MET A 1 -70.54 -19.13 -14.73
CA MET A 1 -69.46 -18.24 -15.19
C MET A 1 -68.80 -17.48 -14.02
N CYS A 2 -69.53 -16.97 -13.05
CA CYS A 2 -69.01 -16.22 -11.88
C CYS A 2 -68.13 -17.02 -10.93
N GLU A 3 -68.35 -18.31 -10.76
CA GLU A 3 -67.60 -19.15 -9.81
C GLU A 3 -66.17 -19.43 -10.24
N LYS A 4 -65.88 -19.58 -11.52
CA LYS A 4 -64.59 -19.73 -12.11
C LYS A 4 -63.72 -18.44 -11.95
N LEU A 5 -64.37 -17.29 -12.08
CA LEU A 5 -63.71 -16.01 -11.88
C LEU A 5 -63.33 -15.75 -10.39
N ARG A 6 -64.21 -16.13 -9.46
CA ARG A 6 -63.96 -16.04 -8.03
C ARG A 6 -62.80 -16.94 -7.61
N LYS A 7 -62.68 -18.18 -8.06
CA LYS A 7 -61.60 -19.11 -7.80
C LYS A 7 -60.24 -18.53 -8.31
N ARG A 8 -60.23 -18.01 -9.53
CA ARG A 8 -59.01 -17.39 -10.08
C ARG A 8 -58.57 -16.14 -9.30
N ASN A 9 -59.51 -15.31 -8.87
CA ASN A 9 -59.19 -14.15 -8.05
C ASN A 9 -58.63 -14.51 -6.67
N THR A 10 -59.12 -15.56 -6.02
CA THR A 10 -58.58 -16.05 -4.77
C THR A 10 -57.19 -16.66 -4.93
N GLU A 11 -56.93 -17.39 -6.04
CA GLU A 11 -55.58 -17.90 -6.35
C GLU A 11 -54.60 -16.78 -6.64
N TYR A 12 -55.00 -15.77 -7.39
CA TYR A 12 -54.11 -14.60 -7.64
C TYR A 12 -53.86 -13.80 -6.36
N ALA A 13 -54.85 -13.61 -5.50
CA ALA A 13 -54.66 -12.92 -4.22
C ALA A 13 -53.69 -13.67 -3.31
N ALA A 14 -53.79 -15.01 -3.22
CA ALA A 14 -52.87 -15.84 -2.48
C ALA A 14 -51.41 -15.77 -3.03
N ARG A 15 -51.31 -15.78 -4.36
CA ARG A 15 -50.01 -15.67 -5.03
C ARG A 15 -49.35 -14.30 -4.82
N VAL A 16 -50.14 -13.23 -4.88
CA VAL A 16 -49.66 -11.86 -4.57
C VAL A 16 -49.22 -11.72 -3.11
N ALA A 17 -49.99 -12.31 -2.18
CA ALA A 17 -49.64 -12.31 -0.76
C ALA A 17 -48.31 -13.05 -0.51
N LYS A 18 -48.08 -14.21 -1.14
CA LYS A 18 -46.86 -14.97 -1.07
C LYS A 18 -45.66 -14.19 -1.63
N LEU A 19 -45.79 -13.60 -2.81
CA LEU A 19 -44.76 -12.77 -3.42
C LEU A 19 -44.41 -11.53 -2.58
N LYS A 20 -45.41 -10.90 -1.97
CA LYS A 20 -45.19 -9.78 -1.05
C LYS A 20 -44.42 -10.19 0.21
N ALA A 21 -44.66 -11.38 0.76
CA ALA A 21 -43.88 -11.89 1.89
C ALA A 21 -42.42 -12.18 1.48
N GLU A 22 -42.21 -12.82 0.33
CA GLU A 22 -40.86 -13.07 -0.22
C GLU A 22 -40.08 -11.77 -0.49
N ILE A 23 -40.76 -10.70 -0.96
CA ILE A 23 -40.13 -9.38 -1.16
C ILE A 23 -39.81 -8.73 0.18
N GLY A 24 -40.67 -8.84 1.20
CA GLY A 24 -40.42 -8.30 2.52
C GLY A 24 -39.18 -8.93 3.17
N ASP A 25 -39.05 -10.25 3.07
CA ASP A 25 -37.87 -10.98 3.54
C ASP A 25 -36.59 -10.58 2.77
N TYR A 26 -36.72 -10.36 1.45
CA TYR A 26 -35.59 -9.91 0.63
C TYR A 26 -35.07 -8.54 1.04
N ASP A 27 -35.94 -7.56 1.31
CA ASP A 27 -35.55 -6.22 1.73
C ASP A 27 -34.85 -6.24 3.08
N VAL A 28 -35.30 -7.07 4.03
CA VAL A 28 -34.66 -7.26 5.33
C VAL A 28 -33.26 -7.88 5.17
N ILE A 29 -33.16 -8.96 4.38
CA ILE A 29 -31.88 -9.63 4.10
C ILE A 29 -30.91 -8.69 3.40
N LYS A 30 -31.38 -7.91 2.43
CA LYS A 30 -30.58 -6.92 1.73
C LYS A 30 -30.05 -5.83 2.67
N ALA A 31 -30.90 -5.31 3.54
CA ALA A 31 -30.49 -4.31 4.54
C ALA A 31 -29.41 -4.87 5.50
N GLN A 32 -29.56 -6.13 5.93
CA GLN A 32 -28.55 -6.81 6.76
C GLN A 32 -27.24 -7.03 5.99
N PHE A 33 -27.32 -7.42 4.73
CA PHE A 33 -26.13 -7.60 3.87
C PHE A 33 -25.38 -6.28 3.66
N ASP A 34 -26.09 -5.20 3.39
CA ASP A 34 -25.52 -3.88 3.21
C ASP A 34 -24.84 -3.39 4.50
N GLU A 35 -25.46 -3.64 5.65
CA GLU A 35 -24.86 -3.31 6.96
C GLU A 35 -23.61 -4.13 7.26
N LEU A 36 -23.64 -5.44 7.04
CA LEU A 36 -22.46 -6.30 7.19
C LEU A 36 -21.33 -5.90 6.24
N THR A 37 -21.66 -5.49 5.02
CA THR A 37 -20.69 -4.99 4.05
C THR A 37 -20.03 -3.69 4.52
N ARG A 38 -20.80 -2.76 5.10
CA ARG A 38 -20.29 -1.54 5.71
C ARG A 38 -19.39 -1.82 6.92
N GLN A 39 -19.81 -2.74 7.79
CA GLN A 39 -19.02 -3.14 8.96
C GLN A 39 -17.71 -3.79 8.53
N LYS A 40 -17.75 -4.69 7.53
CA LYS A 40 -16.53 -5.29 6.97
C LYS A 40 -15.59 -4.23 6.40
N ALA A 41 -16.08 -3.30 5.59
CA ALA A 41 -15.26 -2.22 5.04
C ALA A 41 -14.63 -1.35 6.14
N THR A 42 -15.38 -1.08 7.22
CA THR A 42 -14.87 -0.34 8.39
C THR A 42 -13.78 -1.12 9.12
N ILE A 43 -13.97 -2.42 9.34
CA ILE A 43 -12.97 -3.30 9.95
C ILE A 43 -11.71 -3.39 9.09
N ASP A 44 -11.84 -3.54 7.79
CA ASP A 44 -10.70 -3.61 6.86
C ASP A 44 -9.93 -2.29 6.86
N ARG A 45 -10.63 -1.16 6.90
CA ARG A 45 -10.01 0.19 7.04
C ARG A 45 -9.27 0.35 8.36
N LEU A 46 -9.84 -0.12 9.48
CA LEU A 46 -9.18 -0.07 10.79
C LEU A 46 -7.97 -0.98 10.86
N LYS A 47 -8.05 -2.17 10.27
CA LYS A 47 -6.92 -3.11 10.18
C LYS A 47 -5.78 -2.53 9.35
N SER A 48 -6.06 -1.98 8.18
CA SER A 48 -5.05 -1.35 7.33
C SER A 48 -4.38 -0.15 8.03
N GLY A 49 -5.16 0.68 8.73
CA GLY A 49 -4.63 1.79 9.51
C GLY A 49 -3.74 1.36 10.69
N ARG A 50 -3.95 0.16 11.25
CA ARG A 50 -3.14 -0.37 12.34
C ARG A 50 -1.87 -1.08 11.87
N THR A 51 -1.95 -1.87 10.81
CA THR A 51 -0.84 -2.72 10.33
C THR A 51 0.00 -2.05 9.26
N GLY A 52 -0.55 -1.08 8.54
CA GLY A 52 0.11 -0.38 7.46
C GLY A 52 1.42 0.31 7.87
N PRO A 53 1.41 1.22 8.87
CA PRO A 53 2.62 1.90 9.31
C PRO A 53 3.71 0.95 9.82
N VAL A 54 3.32 -0.12 10.52
CA VAL A 54 4.26 -1.14 11.00
C VAL A 54 4.89 -1.90 9.84
N GLY A 55 4.09 -2.21 8.80
CA GLY A 55 4.57 -2.83 7.56
C GLY A 55 5.61 -1.97 6.85
N VAL A 56 5.33 -0.68 6.71
CA VAL A 56 6.23 0.31 6.11
C VAL A 56 7.55 0.44 6.88
N LEU A 57 7.49 0.55 8.21
CA LEU A 57 8.70 0.62 9.05
C LEU A 57 9.54 -0.65 8.97
N ARG A 58 8.89 -1.82 8.91
CA ARG A 58 9.58 -3.10 8.73
C ARG A 58 10.26 -3.17 7.37
N GLU A 59 9.58 -2.75 6.31
CA GLU A 59 10.15 -2.65 4.97
C GLU A 59 11.36 -1.71 4.97
N MET A 60 11.24 -0.53 5.57
CA MET A 60 12.37 0.39 5.73
C MET A 60 13.57 -0.26 6.42
N SER A 61 13.34 -1.00 7.50
CA SER A 61 14.39 -1.76 8.17
C SER A 61 15.04 -2.80 7.26
N ASP A 62 14.25 -3.49 6.44
CA ASP A 62 14.76 -4.50 5.50
C ASP A 62 15.56 -3.87 4.36
N LEU A 63 15.14 -2.71 3.83
CA LEU A 63 15.84 -1.96 2.78
C LEU A 63 17.25 -1.53 3.19
N ILE A 64 17.46 -1.17 4.46
CA ILE A 64 18.75 -0.72 5.01
C ILE A 64 19.47 -1.82 5.81
N SER A 65 19.04 -3.07 5.72
CA SER A 65 19.68 -4.20 6.37
C SER A 65 20.56 -4.97 5.39
N LYS A 66 21.72 -5.41 5.86
CA LYS A 66 22.66 -6.20 5.04
C LYS A 66 22.03 -7.56 4.68
N GLY A 67 22.15 -7.92 3.41
CA GLY A 67 21.64 -9.20 2.89
C GLY A 67 20.11 -9.25 2.72
N LYS A 68 19.41 -8.14 2.95
CA LYS A 68 18.00 -7.98 2.67
C LYS A 68 17.78 -7.02 1.50
N GLY A 69 16.57 -7.03 0.96
CA GLY A 69 16.18 -6.17 -0.16
C GLY A 69 14.71 -5.77 -0.08
N PRO A 70 14.24 -5.03 -1.08
CA PRO A 70 12.85 -4.62 -1.16
C PRO A 70 11.92 -5.83 -1.36
N ARG A 71 10.71 -5.74 -0.83
CA ARG A 71 9.62 -6.65 -1.20
C ARG A 71 9.11 -6.27 -2.57
N LEU A 72 9.33 -7.18 -3.51
CA LEU A 72 9.09 -6.96 -4.93
C LEU A 72 7.74 -7.54 -5.36
N ASN A 73 7.09 -6.90 -6.31
CA ASN A 73 6.15 -7.57 -7.20
C ASN A 73 6.96 -8.34 -8.25
N VAL A 74 7.07 -9.65 -8.08
CA VAL A 74 7.95 -10.51 -8.90
C VAL A 74 7.66 -10.36 -10.40
N ALA A 75 6.38 -10.33 -10.79
CA ALA A 75 6.01 -10.22 -12.20
C ALA A 75 6.43 -8.88 -12.83
N GLU A 76 6.24 -7.78 -12.11
CA GLU A 76 6.66 -6.44 -12.57
C GLU A 76 8.18 -6.32 -12.59
N TYR A 77 8.86 -6.87 -11.60
CA TYR A 77 10.32 -6.85 -11.53
C TYR A 77 10.97 -7.64 -12.67
N GLU A 78 10.45 -8.82 -13.00
CA GLU A 78 10.93 -9.59 -14.14
C GLU A 78 10.71 -8.86 -15.49
N MET A 79 9.57 -8.21 -15.66
CA MET A 79 9.32 -7.38 -16.85
C MET A 79 10.26 -6.17 -16.93
N LEU A 80 10.55 -5.55 -15.78
CA LEU A 80 11.49 -4.43 -15.70
C LEU A 80 12.89 -4.87 -16.11
N LEU A 81 13.39 -6.00 -15.59
CA LEU A 81 14.71 -6.54 -15.93
C LEU A 81 14.84 -6.98 -17.39
N LYS A 82 13.76 -7.47 -18.01
CA LYS A 82 13.73 -7.79 -19.44
C LYS A 82 13.87 -6.52 -20.30
N LYS A 83 13.30 -5.40 -19.84
CA LYS A 83 13.35 -4.12 -20.54
C LYS A 83 14.68 -3.40 -20.31
N ASP A 84 15.16 -3.37 -19.09
CA ASP A 84 16.43 -2.76 -18.67
C ASP A 84 17.11 -3.63 -17.61
N PRO A 85 18.15 -4.41 -17.97
CA PRO A 85 18.88 -5.23 -17.01
C PRO A 85 19.53 -4.46 -15.84
N ASN A 86 19.79 -3.15 -16.03
CA ASN A 86 20.43 -2.30 -15.03
C ASN A 86 19.41 -1.63 -14.06
N ALA A 87 18.12 -1.80 -14.30
CA ALA A 87 17.07 -1.24 -13.44
C ALA A 87 16.93 -1.96 -12.10
N GLY A 88 17.53 -3.17 -11.95
CA GLY A 88 17.54 -3.92 -10.71
C GLY A 88 18.34 -3.25 -9.60
N TYR A 89 18.01 -3.60 -8.34
CA TYR A 89 18.80 -3.18 -7.18
C TYR A 89 20.05 -4.06 -7.04
N ASN A 90 21.09 -3.52 -6.40
CA ASN A 90 22.34 -4.25 -6.15
C ASN A 90 22.23 -5.09 -4.84
N PRO A 91 22.16 -6.43 -4.91
CA PRO A 91 22.07 -7.29 -3.72
C PRO A 91 23.32 -7.27 -2.85
N THR A 92 24.48 -6.87 -3.39
CA THR A 92 25.77 -6.84 -2.68
C THR A 92 26.07 -5.46 -2.05
N TRP A 93 25.18 -4.49 -2.22
CA TRP A 93 25.34 -3.17 -1.64
C TRP A 93 25.44 -3.23 -0.10
N ASP A 94 26.36 -2.47 0.49
CA ASP A 94 26.52 -2.36 1.94
C ASP A 94 25.68 -1.20 2.50
N PRO A 95 24.55 -1.48 3.17
CA PRO A 95 23.66 -0.44 3.71
C PRO A 95 24.30 0.46 4.78
N ARG A 96 25.41 0.02 5.41
CA ARG A 96 26.14 0.84 6.42
C ARG A 96 26.76 2.10 5.84
N ARG A 97 26.71 2.26 4.51
CA ARG A 97 27.19 3.46 3.80
C ARG A 97 26.11 4.56 3.73
N LEU A 98 24.89 4.28 4.19
CA LEU A 98 23.76 5.19 4.23
C LEU A 98 23.12 5.15 5.63
N TRP A 99 22.67 6.30 6.10
CA TRP A 99 21.97 6.43 7.37
C TRP A 99 20.79 7.40 7.22
N ILE A 100 19.70 7.09 7.90
CA ILE A 100 18.50 7.92 7.96
C ILE A 100 18.54 8.70 9.27
N LEU A 101 18.43 10.02 9.18
CA LEU A 101 18.40 10.92 10.33
C LEU A 101 16.97 11.23 10.75
N LYS A 102 16.06 11.32 9.78
CA LYS A 102 14.67 11.70 10.02
C LYS A 102 13.73 10.92 9.11
N TYR A 103 12.65 10.44 9.70
CA TYR A 103 11.52 9.82 9.05
C TYR A 103 10.25 10.50 9.52
N GLU A 104 9.46 11.03 8.63
CA GLU A 104 8.16 11.64 8.92
C GLU A 104 7.12 11.09 7.98
N GLU A 105 5.97 10.70 8.53
CA GLU A 105 4.83 10.27 7.76
C GLU A 105 3.60 11.08 8.13
N THR A 106 2.96 11.67 7.15
CA THR A 106 1.71 12.41 7.30
C THR A 106 0.79 12.08 6.14
N ASN A 107 -0.38 11.52 6.44
CA ASN A 107 -1.37 11.15 5.44
C ASN A 107 -0.80 10.28 4.31
N ARG A 108 -0.03 9.22 4.66
CA ARG A 108 0.68 8.32 3.75
C ARG A 108 1.82 9.00 2.94
N ARG A 109 2.03 10.28 3.08
CA ARG A 109 3.18 10.94 2.49
C ARG A 109 4.36 10.82 3.44
N VAL A 110 5.41 10.21 2.97
CA VAL A 110 6.63 9.94 3.73
C VAL A 110 7.73 10.87 3.28
N LYS A 111 8.48 11.39 4.25
CA LYS A 111 9.67 12.21 4.02
C LYS A 111 10.85 11.59 4.75
N PHE A 112 11.93 11.37 4.01
CA PHE A 112 13.18 10.85 4.53
C PHE A 112 14.26 11.92 4.42
N SER A 113 15.04 12.09 5.48
CA SER A 113 16.27 12.90 5.45
C SER A 113 17.40 12.08 6.01
N GLY A 114 18.56 12.13 5.39
CA GLY A 114 19.69 11.34 5.81
C GLY A 114 21.00 11.72 5.13
N GLY A 115 22.00 10.88 5.36
CA GLY A 115 23.29 11.01 4.73
C GLY A 115 23.78 9.70 4.13
N ALA A 116 24.71 9.81 3.19
CA ALA A 116 25.37 8.66 2.56
C ALA A 116 26.84 8.97 2.27
N LYS A 117 27.64 7.94 2.10
CA LYS A 117 29.07 8.10 1.73
C LYS A 117 29.25 8.62 0.32
N SER A 118 28.36 8.25 -0.61
CA SER A 118 28.44 8.65 -2.02
C SER A 118 27.04 8.87 -2.62
N PHE A 119 27.00 9.49 -3.79
CA PHE A 119 25.79 9.63 -4.60
C PHE A 119 25.23 8.27 -5.04
N ASP A 120 26.11 7.31 -5.33
CA ASP A 120 25.72 5.95 -5.73
C ASP A 120 24.94 5.24 -4.63
N ASP A 121 25.31 5.47 -3.35
CA ASP A 121 24.59 4.91 -2.21
C ASP A 121 23.17 5.48 -2.09
N VAL A 122 22.99 6.77 -2.40
CA VAL A 122 21.68 7.42 -2.44
C VAL A 122 20.84 6.88 -3.61
N ALA A 123 21.47 6.71 -4.78
CA ALA A 123 20.80 6.16 -5.97
C ALA A 123 20.34 4.70 -5.75
N GLU A 124 21.18 3.88 -5.11
CA GLU A 124 20.82 2.51 -4.76
C GLU A 124 19.66 2.45 -3.76
N PHE A 125 19.67 3.30 -2.76
CA PHE A 125 18.57 3.38 -1.79
C PHE A 125 17.26 3.84 -2.47
N MET A 126 17.32 4.82 -3.37
CA MET A 126 16.17 5.26 -4.17
C MET A 126 15.62 4.12 -5.03
N LYS A 127 16.47 3.35 -5.72
CA LYS A 127 16.06 2.17 -6.50
C LYS A 127 15.34 1.14 -5.62
N ARG A 128 15.86 0.86 -4.44
CA ARG A 128 15.23 -0.07 -3.51
C ARG A 128 13.85 0.41 -3.04
N LEU A 129 13.69 1.71 -2.78
CA LEU A 129 12.39 2.30 -2.48
C LEU A 129 11.42 2.18 -3.65
N GLN A 130 11.86 2.49 -4.87
CA GLN A 130 11.02 2.43 -6.08
C GLN A 130 10.56 1.02 -6.42
N LEU A 131 11.36 0.01 -6.11
CA LEU A 131 11.05 -1.39 -6.36
C LEU A 131 10.16 -2.02 -5.28
N SER A 132 10.08 -1.40 -4.09
CA SER A 132 9.28 -1.89 -2.99
C SER A 132 7.79 -1.70 -3.24
N VAL A 133 6.98 -2.72 -2.95
CA VAL A 133 5.51 -2.65 -3.02
C VAL A 133 4.89 -1.68 -2.01
N TYR A 134 5.66 -1.24 -1.02
CA TYR A 134 5.20 -0.33 0.05
C TYR A 134 5.37 1.14 -0.28
N PHE A 135 6.11 1.50 -1.34
CA PHE A 135 6.36 2.89 -1.69
C PHE A 135 6.04 3.17 -3.15
N THR A 136 5.38 4.29 -3.39
CA THR A 136 5.13 4.83 -4.73
C THR A 136 5.55 6.30 -4.78
N ASP A 137 5.64 6.87 -5.97
CA ASP A 137 5.97 8.29 -6.18
C ASP A 137 7.25 8.74 -5.46
N VAL A 138 8.28 7.88 -5.50
CA VAL A 138 9.57 8.19 -4.86
C VAL A 138 10.27 9.30 -5.64
N GLN A 139 10.51 10.41 -4.96
CA GLN A 139 11.18 11.58 -5.53
C GLN A 139 12.40 11.94 -4.68
N LEU A 140 13.51 12.17 -5.34
CA LEU A 140 14.74 12.65 -4.74
C LEU A 140 14.82 14.17 -4.89
N LEU A 141 14.99 14.86 -3.77
CA LEU A 141 15.24 16.30 -3.75
C LEU A 141 16.73 16.57 -4.02
N PRO A 142 17.12 17.84 -4.31
CA PRO A 142 18.52 18.17 -4.61
C PRO A 142 19.49 17.71 -3.51
N ILE A 143 20.45 16.90 -3.90
CA ILE A 143 21.47 16.34 -3.03
C ILE A 143 22.56 17.39 -2.80
N ARG A 144 23.13 17.42 -1.59
CA ARG A 144 24.22 18.34 -1.22
C ARG A 144 25.41 17.56 -0.68
N ALA A 145 26.60 17.95 -1.10
CA ALA A 145 27.81 17.50 -0.45
C ALA A 145 28.00 18.25 0.88
N ALA A 146 28.34 17.54 1.93
CA ALA A 146 28.61 18.09 3.25
C ALA A 146 29.92 17.51 3.80
N VAL A 147 30.49 18.20 4.76
CA VAL A 147 31.69 17.74 5.49
C VAL A 147 31.34 17.74 6.96
N ASP A 148 31.56 16.61 7.62
CA ASP A 148 31.44 16.53 9.07
C ASP A 148 32.53 17.37 9.70
N LEU A 149 32.18 18.45 10.40
CA LEU A 149 33.11 19.37 10.99
C LEU A 149 33.94 18.73 12.12
N LYS A 150 33.44 17.68 12.75
CA LYS A 150 34.11 17.00 13.87
C LYS A 150 35.16 15.99 13.40
N TYR A 151 34.88 15.29 12.30
CA TYR A 151 35.72 14.19 11.83
C TYR A 151 36.36 14.46 10.45
N GLY A 152 36.04 15.57 9.81
CA GLY A 152 36.51 15.91 8.46
C GLY A 152 36.04 14.98 7.35
N VAL A 153 35.03 14.15 7.61
CA VAL A 153 34.54 13.14 6.65
C VAL A 153 33.59 13.77 5.68
N LYS A 154 33.90 13.66 4.39
CA LYS A 154 33.00 14.06 3.32
C LYS A 154 31.84 13.06 3.20
N HIS A 155 30.63 13.56 3.13
CA HIS A 155 29.42 12.77 2.94
C HIS A 155 28.41 13.54 2.09
N VAL A 156 27.35 12.87 1.71
CA VAL A 156 26.25 13.43 0.90
C VAL A 156 25.01 13.47 1.77
N VAL A 157 24.34 14.61 1.80
CA VAL A 157 23.05 14.78 2.48
C VAL A 157 21.94 14.72 1.43
N PHE A 158 20.91 13.95 1.72
CA PHE A 158 19.78 13.78 0.84
C PHE A 158 18.45 13.96 1.57
N ASP A 159 17.46 14.42 0.82
CA ASP A 159 16.05 14.43 1.19
C ASP A 159 15.26 13.68 0.10
N MET A 160 14.35 12.80 0.51
CA MET A 160 13.47 12.06 -0.39
C MET A 160 12.04 12.14 0.10
N THR A 161 11.12 12.10 -0.82
CA THR A 161 9.69 11.95 -0.54
C THR A 161 9.13 10.72 -1.24
N ALA A 162 8.17 10.07 -0.63
CA ALA A 162 7.46 8.93 -1.21
C ALA A 162 6.02 8.90 -0.68
N THR A 163 5.18 8.10 -1.31
CA THR A 163 3.84 7.78 -0.83
C THR A 163 3.85 6.36 -0.28
N ALA A 164 3.43 6.19 0.98
CA ALA A 164 3.30 4.86 1.60
C ALA A 164 2.03 4.17 1.10
N ASN A 165 2.15 2.91 0.68
CA ASN A 165 1.09 2.11 0.10
C ASN A 165 0.67 1.02 1.09
N TYR A 166 -0.47 1.22 1.78
CA TYR A 166 -1.10 0.28 2.71
C TYR A 166 -2.58 0.58 2.94
#